data_a827f7fa128284ce8705e8901a8e53c4
#
_entry.id   a827f7fa128284ce8705e8901a8e53c4
#
_cell.length_a   1.000
_cell.length_b   1.000
_cell.length_c   1.000
_cell.angle_alpha   90.00
_cell.angle_beta   90.00
_cell.angle_gamma   90.00
#
_symmetry.space_group_name_H-M   'P 1'
#
loop_
_entity.id
_entity.type
_entity.pdbx_description
1 polymer ?
#
loop_
_entity_poly.entity_id
_entity_poly.type
_entity_poly.pdbx_seq_one_letter_code
_entity_poly.pdbx_strand_id
1 'polypeptide(L)'
;MIKFLKSLSYLFIICFFFNFSSNLLATEIKIQEKLYGITIDDSWYDDVKIEDIIDGIKNLPIKPVVRIVMSKDIKPKDYISLFSEVHKVAYIMAQPVDSFEMNTYKNVESYKKRFEDSYKYLKDYVDIWEIGNEVNGEEWIKENPKFIAKKIYSAYKFIKSKNGITALTSYYFPPEENKIS
;
A
#
# COMPACT_ATOMS: atom_id res chain seq x y z
N MET A 1 -20.50 -53.30 -18.40
CA MET A 1 -19.36 -52.57 -19.01
C MET A 1 -19.63 -51.06 -19.17
N ILE A 2 -20.78 -50.61 -19.61
CA ILE A 2 -21.11 -49.18 -19.86
C ILE A 2 -21.21 -48.34 -18.56
N LYS A 3 -21.66 -48.88 -17.43
CA LYS A 3 -21.74 -48.15 -16.14
C LYS A 3 -20.37 -47.87 -15.53
N PHE A 4 -19.37 -48.70 -15.77
CA PHE A 4 -18.00 -48.51 -15.25
C PHE A 4 -17.27 -47.41 -15.99
N LEU A 5 -17.48 -47.27 -17.32
CA LEU A 5 -16.92 -46.17 -18.11
C LEU A 5 -17.46 -44.80 -17.74
N LYS A 6 -18.76 -44.71 -17.36
CA LYS A 6 -19.34 -43.42 -16.91
C LYS A 6 -18.77 -42.97 -15.56
N SER A 7 -18.49 -43.88 -14.63
CA SER A 7 -17.87 -43.56 -13.32
C SER A 7 -16.43 -43.07 -13.48
N LEU A 8 -15.68 -43.66 -14.43
CA LEU A 8 -14.29 -43.23 -14.68
C LEU A 8 -14.23 -41.85 -15.33
N SER A 9 -15.20 -41.51 -16.19
CA SER A 9 -15.31 -40.20 -16.82
C SER A 9 -15.57 -39.06 -15.83
N TYR A 10 -16.41 -39.32 -14.81
CA TYR A 10 -16.66 -38.35 -13.74
C TYR A 10 -15.45 -38.14 -12.79
N LEU A 11 -14.67 -39.20 -12.57
CA LEU A 11 -13.47 -39.12 -11.77
C LEU A 11 -12.37 -38.24 -12.46
N PHE A 12 -12.25 -38.39 -13.78
CA PHE A 12 -11.32 -37.57 -14.58
C PHE A 12 -11.73 -36.09 -14.63
N ILE A 13 -13.03 -35.80 -14.72
CA ILE A 13 -13.54 -34.42 -14.71
C ILE A 13 -13.29 -33.77 -13.35
N ILE A 14 -13.49 -34.48 -12.22
CA ILE A 14 -13.22 -33.96 -10.88
C ILE A 14 -11.73 -33.70 -10.69
N CYS A 15 -10.85 -34.57 -11.16
CA CYS A 15 -9.39 -34.34 -11.09
C CYS A 15 -8.93 -33.17 -11.97
N PHE A 16 -9.61 -32.86 -13.07
CA PHE A 16 -9.27 -31.72 -13.94
C PHE A 16 -9.67 -30.37 -13.30
N PHE A 17 -10.76 -30.34 -12.54
CA PHE A 17 -11.16 -29.13 -11.81
C PHE A 17 -10.34 -28.84 -10.56
N PHE A 18 -9.73 -29.86 -9.93
CA PHE A 18 -8.86 -29.66 -8.75
C PHE A 18 -7.45 -29.19 -9.10
N ASN A 19 -6.99 -29.33 -10.34
CA ASN A 19 -5.68 -28.83 -10.77
C ASN A 19 -5.71 -27.39 -11.32
N PHE A 20 -6.87 -26.73 -11.38
CA PHE A 20 -6.99 -25.32 -11.77
C PHE A 20 -7.09 -24.37 -10.56
N SER A 21 -6.83 -24.90 -9.36
CA SER A 21 -6.79 -24.08 -8.15
C SER A 21 -5.37 -23.59 -7.91
N SER A 22 -5.21 -22.28 -8.10
CA SER A 22 -4.20 -21.44 -7.47
C SER A 22 -2.74 -21.66 -7.89
N ASN A 23 -2.41 -21.20 -9.09
CA ASN A 23 -1.20 -20.42 -9.23
C ASN A 23 -1.59 -18.94 -9.35
N LEU A 24 -2.32 -18.41 -8.36
CA LEU A 24 -2.17 -17.03 -7.98
C LEU A 24 -0.83 -16.99 -7.23
N LEU A 25 0.24 -16.97 -8.01
CA LEU A 25 1.54 -16.52 -7.55
C LEU A 25 1.30 -15.08 -7.09
N ALA A 26 1.09 -14.91 -5.77
CA ALA A 26 1.52 -13.68 -5.15
C ALA A 26 2.93 -13.47 -5.70
N THR A 27 3.12 -12.41 -6.45
CA THR A 27 4.45 -12.01 -6.90
C THR A 27 5.20 -11.76 -5.61
N GLU A 28 5.96 -12.75 -5.12
CA GLU A 28 6.90 -12.53 -4.04
C GLU A 28 7.80 -11.43 -4.56
N ILE A 29 7.61 -10.23 -4.01
CA ILE A 29 8.59 -9.16 -4.20
C ILE A 29 9.85 -9.78 -3.61
N LYS A 30 10.78 -10.22 -4.46
CA LYS A 30 12.14 -10.57 -4.05
C LYS A 30 12.73 -9.26 -3.58
N ILE A 31 12.58 -9.00 -2.27
CA ILE A 31 13.22 -7.88 -1.61
C ILE A 31 14.71 -8.11 -1.82
N GLN A 32 15.32 -7.31 -2.69
CA GLN A 32 16.78 -7.26 -2.80
C GLN A 32 17.33 -6.88 -1.41
N GLU A 33 18.52 -7.31 -1.08
CA GLU A 33 19.16 -7.06 0.24
C GLU A 33 19.16 -5.57 0.64
N LYS A 34 19.04 -4.65 -0.33
CA LYS A 34 18.90 -3.19 -0.10
C LYS A 34 17.82 -2.61 -1.01
N LEU A 35 16.81 -2.01 -0.40
CA LEU A 35 15.84 -1.18 -1.09
C LEU A 35 16.27 0.28 -1.00
N TYR A 36 16.27 0.96 -2.14
CA TYR A 36 16.45 2.42 -2.19
C TYR A 36 15.08 3.03 -2.42
N GLY A 37 14.77 4.09 -1.68
CA GLY A 37 13.48 4.76 -1.77
C GLY A 37 13.63 6.25 -2.02
N ILE A 38 12.65 6.80 -2.71
CA ILE A 38 12.41 8.24 -2.85
C ILE A 38 10.97 8.53 -2.49
N THR A 39 10.68 9.77 -2.08
CA THR A 39 9.32 10.20 -1.77
C THR A 39 8.86 11.22 -2.79
N ILE A 40 7.62 11.08 -3.25
CA ILE A 40 6.86 12.08 -3.98
C ILE A 40 5.85 12.65 -2.97
N ASP A 41 6.01 13.94 -2.67
CA ASP A 41 5.16 14.68 -1.75
C ASP A 41 3.81 15.00 -2.39
N ASP A 42 2.81 15.32 -1.58
CA ASP A 42 1.46 15.67 -2.04
C ASP A 42 1.37 17.03 -2.76
N SER A 43 2.43 17.87 -2.67
CA SER A 43 2.56 19.16 -3.38
C SER A 43 2.95 19.03 -4.86
N TRP A 44 3.24 17.84 -5.39
CA TRP A 44 3.75 17.66 -6.76
C TRP A 44 2.77 18.17 -7.85
N TYR A 45 1.50 18.25 -7.58
CA TYR A 45 0.48 18.66 -8.56
C TYR A 45 0.68 20.05 -9.14
N ASP A 46 1.22 20.96 -8.34
CA ASP A 46 1.27 22.37 -8.70
C ASP A 46 2.51 22.73 -9.53
N ASP A 47 3.60 21.97 -9.35
CA ASP A 47 4.92 22.39 -9.83
C ASP A 47 5.61 21.39 -10.78
N VAL A 48 5.18 20.12 -10.82
CA VAL A 48 5.92 19.05 -11.51
C VAL A 48 5.01 18.22 -12.42
N LYS A 49 5.44 17.95 -13.63
CA LYS A 49 4.72 17.04 -14.54
C LYS A 49 5.07 15.59 -14.24
N ILE A 50 4.12 14.68 -14.51
CA ILE A 50 4.35 13.23 -14.33
C ILE A 50 5.55 12.76 -15.15
N GLU A 51 5.74 13.30 -16.35
CA GLU A 51 6.87 12.97 -17.23
C GLU A 51 8.22 13.29 -16.57
N ASP A 52 8.33 14.45 -15.91
CA ASP A 52 9.56 14.86 -15.21
C ASP A 52 9.87 13.94 -14.02
N ILE A 53 8.83 13.51 -13.29
CA ILE A 53 8.95 12.51 -12.22
C ILE A 53 9.48 11.19 -12.78
N ILE A 54 8.89 10.70 -13.86
CA ILE A 54 9.29 9.44 -14.50
C ILE A 54 10.71 9.49 -15.00
N ASP A 55 11.12 10.60 -15.63
CA ASP A 55 12.49 10.77 -16.11
C ASP A 55 13.50 10.84 -14.96
N GLY A 56 13.15 11.50 -13.85
CA GLY A 56 13.95 11.48 -12.62
C GLY A 56 14.15 10.06 -12.09
N ILE A 57 13.09 9.27 -12.02
CA ILE A 57 13.14 7.88 -11.54
C ILE A 57 14.01 7.01 -12.46
N LYS A 58 13.87 7.13 -13.77
CA LYS A 58 14.64 6.36 -14.76
C LYS A 58 16.14 6.62 -14.70
N ASN A 59 16.55 7.80 -14.23
CA ASN A 59 17.96 8.16 -14.07
C ASN A 59 18.59 7.56 -12.80
N LEU A 60 17.83 6.88 -11.94
CA LEU A 60 18.38 6.21 -10.79
C LEU A 60 19.09 4.90 -11.20
N PRO A 61 20.22 4.54 -10.54
CA PRO A 61 21.02 3.37 -10.93
C PRO A 61 20.33 2.02 -10.72
N ILE A 62 19.27 2.00 -9.92
CA ILE A 62 18.48 0.81 -9.61
C ILE A 62 16.99 1.17 -9.54
N LYS A 63 16.12 0.18 -9.76
CA LYS A 63 14.67 0.34 -9.59
C LYS A 63 14.33 0.68 -8.14
N PRO A 64 13.84 1.89 -7.82
CA PRO A 64 13.57 2.30 -6.45
C PRO A 64 12.20 1.81 -5.96
N VAL A 65 11.97 1.97 -4.65
CA VAL A 65 10.63 2.10 -4.09
C VAL A 65 10.27 3.58 -4.07
N VAL A 66 9.19 3.96 -4.71
CA VAL A 66 8.65 5.33 -4.68
C VAL A 66 7.52 5.38 -3.66
N ARG A 67 7.74 6.13 -2.58
CA ARG A 67 6.70 6.46 -1.61
C ARG A 67 5.89 7.62 -2.14
N ILE A 68 4.59 7.43 -2.32
CA ILE A 68 3.68 8.47 -2.80
C ILE A 68 2.77 8.91 -1.67
N VAL A 69 2.93 10.17 -1.24
CA VAL A 69 2.08 10.82 -0.25
C VAL A 69 0.80 11.28 -0.93
N MET A 70 -0.35 10.91 -0.36
CA MET A 70 -1.67 11.20 -0.92
C MET A 70 -2.38 12.24 -0.06
N SER A 71 -2.68 13.40 -0.62
CA SER A 71 -3.50 14.43 0.04
C SER A 71 -4.91 13.94 0.35
N LYS A 72 -5.45 14.33 1.52
CA LYS A 72 -6.85 14.06 1.88
C LYS A 72 -7.85 14.74 0.96
N ASP A 73 -7.45 15.86 0.34
CA ASP A 73 -8.30 16.67 -0.51
C ASP A 73 -8.43 16.12 -1.92
N ILE A 74 -7.56 15.17 -2.29
CA ILE A 74 -7.58 14.50 -3.60
C ILE A 74 -8.17 13.10 -3.47
N LYS A 75 -9.12 12.78 -4.34
CA LYS A 75 -9.75 11.46 -4.35
C LYS A 75 -8.77 10.40 -4.84
N PRO A 76 -8.75 9.19 -4.25
CA PRO A 76 -7.86 8.11 -4.69
C PRO A 76 -7.90 7.80 -6.19
N LYS A 77 -9.06 7.93 -6.83
CA LYS A 77 -9.21 7.71 -8.29
C LYS A 77 -8.39 8.68 -9.14
N ASP A 78 -8.15 9.88 -8.63
CA ASP A 78 -7.47 10.94 -9.38
C ASP A 78 -5.93 10.74 -9.38
N TYR A 79 -5.43 9.82 -8.54
CA TYR A 79 -4.03 9.36 -8.52
C TYR A 79 -3.72 8.27 -9.55
N ILE A 80 -4.71 7.69 -10.24
CA ILE A 80 -4.49 6.53 -11.14
C ILE A 80 -3.42 6.83 -12.18
N SER A 81 -3.43 8.02 -12.78
CA SER A 81 -2.44 8.40 -13.81
C SER A 81 -1.02 8.36 -13.26
N LEU A 82 -0.76 9.03 -12.11
CA LEU A 82 0.55 9.02 -11.48
C LEU A 82 1.00 7.60 -11.11
N PHE A 83 0.13 6.86 -10.41
CA PHE A 83 0.47 5.52 -9.95
C PHE A 83 0.74 4.56 -11.11
N SER A 84 -0.06 4.60 -12.18
CA SER A 84 0.13 3.73 -13.33
C SER A 84 1.44 4.00 -14.08
N GLU A 85 1.85 5.27 -14.18
CA GLU A 85 3.11 5.62 -14.85
C GLU A 85 4.33 5.30 -13.97
N VAL A 86 4.28 5.63 -12.67
CA VAL A 86 5.37 5.31 -11.73
C VAL A 86 5.56 3.79 -11.60
N HIS A 87 4.49 3.01 -11.58
CA HIS A 87 4.57 1.55 -11.44
C HIS A 87 5.34 0.87 -12.60
N LYS A 88 5.39 1.48 -13.78
CA LYS A 88 6.18 0.97 -14.91
C LYS A 88 7.69 1.01 -14.64
N VAL A 89 8.16 1.91 -13.78
CA VAL A 89 9.59 2.19 -13.58
C VAL A 89 10.07 1.99 -12.14
N ALA A 90 9.15 1.84 -11.17
CA ALA A 90 9.44 1.73 -9.75
C ALA A 90 8.51 0.71 -9.07
N TYR A 91 8.85 0.32 -7.82
CA TYR A 91 7.88 -0.21 -6.87
C TYR A 91 7.17 0.94 -6.19
N ILE A 92 5.91 0.78 -5.77
CA ILE A 92 5.15 1.85 -5.12
C ILE A 92 4.81 1.49 -3.69
N MET A 93 5.17 2.39 -2.77
CA MET A 93 4.62 2.44 -1.42
C MET A 93 3.59 3.58 -1.34
N ALA A 94 2.31 3.25 -1.25
CA ALA A 94 1.26 4.25 -1.09
C ALA A 94 1.12 4.67 0.36
N GLN A 95 1.07 5.97 0.60
CA GLN A 95 0.72 6.59 1.88
C GLN A 95 -0.64 7.29 1.77
N PRO A 96 -1.75 6.59 2.06
CA PRO A 96 -3.09 7.15 1.92
C PRO A 96 -3.43 8.27 2.90
N VAL A 97 -2.75 8.31 4.08
CA VAL A 97 -2.96 9.29 5.13
C VAL A 97 -1.62 9.74 5.70
N ASP A 98 -1.33 11.02 5.58
CA ASP A 98 -0.21 11.67 6.24
C ASP A 98 -0.48 11.87 7.74
N SER A 99 0.59 11.93 8.57
CA SER A 99 0.47 12.13 10.01
C SER A 99 -0.19 13.46 10.38
N PHE A 100 0.08 14.52 9.63
CA PHE A 100 -0.56 15.84 9.83
C PHE A 100 -2.07 15.82 9.53
N GLU A 101 -2.51 14.87 8.71
CA GLU A 101 -3.93 14.72 8.35
C GLU A 101 -4.66 13.69 9.21
N MET A 102 -3.95 12.89 10.01
CA MET A 102 -4.51 11.76 10.74
C MET A 102 -5.69 12.17 11.64
N ASN A 103 -5.62 13.34 12.28
CA ASN A 103 -6.67 13.84 13.16
C ASN A 103 -7.92 14.35 12.42
N THR A 104 -7.89 14.48 11.11
CA THR A 104 -9.07 14.85 10.31
C THR A 104 -10.05 13.68 10.18
N TYR A 105 -9.57 12.46 10.30
CA TYR A 105 -10.36 11.23 10.33
C TYR A 105 -10.94 11.00 11.74
N LYS A 106 -12.12 11.54 12.03
CA LYS A 106 -12.68 11.64 13.38
C LYS A 106 -13.05 10.30 14.04
N ASN A 107 -13.04 9.20 13.30
CA ASN A 107 -13.28 7.87 13.84
C ASN A 107 -12.49 6.79 13.08
N VAL A 108 -12.42 5.61 13.65
CA VAL A 108 -11.68 4.47 13.09
C VAL A 108 -12.22 4.07 11.70
N GLU A 109 -13.53 4.16 11.52
CA GLU A 109 -14.17 3.77 10.26
C GLU A 109 -13.85 4.73 9.12
N SER A 110 -13.82 6.05 9.36
CA SER A 110 -13.41 7.04 8.35
C SER A 110 -11.95 6.86 7.93
N TYR A 111 -11.05 6.53 8.87
CA TYR A 111 -9.66 6.21 8.57
C TYR A 111 -9.56 4.95 7.69
N LYS A 112 -10.21 3.87 8.10
CA LYS A 112 -10.27 2.62 7.35
C LYS A 112 -10.86 2.83 5.94
N LYS A 113 -11.93 3.63 5.85
CA LYS A 113 -12.59 3.96 4.58
C LYS A 113 -11.64 4.60 3.56
N ARG A 114 -10.70 5.46 4.02
CA ARG A 114 -9.67 6.03 3.14
C ARG A 114 -8.80 4.92 2.51
N PHE A 115 -8.43 3.90 3.29
CA PHE A 115 -7.67 2.74 2.78
C PHE A 115 -8.51 1.88 1.83
N GLU A 116 -9.79 1.66 2.14
CA GLU A 116 -10.71 0.92 1.26
C GLU A 116 -10.86 1.61 -0.09
N ASP A 117 -11.02 2.93 -0.10
CA ASP A 117 -11.17 3.72 -1.31
C ASP A 117 -9.85 3.77 -2.10
N SER A 118 -8.71 3.92 -1.42
CA SER A 118 -7.39 3.87 -2.06
C SER A 118 -7.14 2.50 -2.68
N TYR A 119 -7.41 1.42 -1.95
CA TYR A 119 -7.26 0.06 -2.44
C TYR A 119 -8.14 -0.21 -3.66
N LYS A 120 -9.39 0.25 -3.65
CA LYS A 120 -10.33 0.07 -4.76
C LYS A 120 -9.77 0.53 -6.10
N TYR A 121 -9.06 1.66 -6.11
CA TYR A 121 -8.60 2.29 -7.35
C TYR A 121 -7.12 2.03 -7.66
N LEU A 122 -6.30 1.73 -6.66
CA LEU A 122 -4.85 1.73 -6.80
C LEU A 122 -4.19 0.36 -6.55
N LYS A 123 -4.94 -0.66 -6.15
CA LYS A 123 -4.42 -2.00 -5.79
C LYS A 123 -3.56 -2.66 -6.87
N ASP A 124 -3.79 -2.36 -8.13
CA ASP A 124 -3.07 -2.97 -9.24
C ASP A 124 -1.70 -2.30 -9.50
N TYR A 125 -1.41 -1.21 -8.77
CA TYR A 125 -0.17 -0.42 -8.90
C TYR A 125 0.64 -0.38 -7.60
N VAL A 126 0.04 -0.71 -6.45
CA VAL A 126 0.66 -0.55 -5.13
C VAL A 126 1.24 -1.86 -4.64
N ASP A 127 2.55 -1.85 -4.38
CA ASP A 127 3.28 -2.98 -3.81
C ASP A 127 3.22 -2.99 -2.28
N ILE A 128 3.30 -1.80 -1.65
CA ILE A 128 3.34 -1.65 -0.19
C ILE A 128 2.33 -0.58 0.24
N TRP A 129 1.58 -0.84 1.31
CA TRP A 129 0.64 0.10 1.91
C TRP A 129 1.19 0.63 3.23
N GLU A 130 1.51 1.90 3.29
CA GLU A 130 1.89 2.55 4.54
C GLU A 130 0.63 2.85 5.37
N ILE A 131 0.41 2.00 6.38
CA ILE A 131 -0.81 2.01 7.19
C ILE A 131 -0.80 3.08 8.29
N GLY A 132 0.33 3.71 8.51
CA GLY A 132 0.50 4.83 9.42
C GLY A 132 1.87 5.47 9.21
N ASN A 133 1.87 6.79 9.08
CA ASN A 133 3.07 7.60 8.93
C ASN A 133 3.37 8.32 10.25
N GLU A 134 4.64 8.29 10.68
CA GLU A 134 5.16 9.03 11.83
C GLU A 134 4.26 8.97 13.07
N VAL A 135 3.77 7.77 13.35
CA VAL A 135 2.68 7.50 14.32
C VAL A 135 2.99 7.91 15.77
N ASN A 136 4.25 8.15 16.08
CA ASN A 136 4.74 8.67 17.36
C ASN A 136 4.85 10.20 17.40
N GLY A 137 4.39 10.91 16.38
CA GLY A 137 4.39 12.36 16.27
C GLY A 137 3.25 13.00 17.08
N GLU A 138 3.30 12.91 18.43
CA GLU A 138 2.22 13.41 19.30
C GLU A 138 1.98 14.92 19.16
N GLU A 139 3.03 15.68 18.88
CA GLU A 139 2.97 17.15 18.81
C GLU A 139 2.10 17.67 17.66
N TRP A 140 2.09 16.97 16.51
CA TRP A 140 1.30 17.38 15.35
C TRP A 140 0.04 16.53 15.14
N ILE A 141 0.05 15.24 15.48
CA ILE A 141 -1.15 14.39 15.37
C ILE A 141 -2.21 14.84 16.38
N LYS A 142 -1.82 15.21 17.61
CA LYS A 142 -2.71 15.73 18.67
C LYS A 142 -3.92 14.82 18.94
N GLU A 143 -3.71 13.52 18.92
CA GLU A 143 -4.72 12.51 19.26
C GLU A 143 -4.20 11.54 20.33
N ASN A 144 -5.12 10.91 21.03
CA ASN A 144 -4.77 9.87 21.99
C ASN A 144 -4.06 8.68 21.31
N PRO A 145 -2.88 8.24 21.79
CA PRO A 145 -2.11 7.14 21.19
C PRO A 145 -2.89 5.85 21.01
N LYS A 146 -3.78 5.50 21.96
CA LYS A 146 -4.65 4.33 21.84
C LYS A 146 -5.66 4.47 20.69
N PHE A 147 -6.07 5.69 20.39
CA PHE A 147 -6.99 5.94 19.28
C PHE A 147 -6.25 5.89 17.94
N ILE A 148 -5.05 6.45 17.86
CA ILE A 148 -4.13 6.29 16.71
C ILE A 148 -3.90 4.82 16.43
N ALA A 149 -3.54 4.04 17.45
CA ALA A 149 -3.35 2.59 17.30
C ALA A 149 -4.58 1.85 16.75
N LYS A 150 -5.79 2.24 17.16
CA LYS A 150 -7.04 1.65 16.63
C LYS A 150 -7.25 1.97 15.15
N LYS A 151 -6.97 3.21 14.71
CA LYS A 151 -7.03 3.63 13.31
C LYS A 151 -6.09 2.77 12.47
N ILE A 152 -4.81 2.75 12.85
CA ILE A 152 -3.77 1.98 12.16
C ILE A 152 -4.11 0.50 12.10
N TYR A 153 -4.54 -0.08 13.21
CA TYR A 153 -4.92 -1.49 13.26
C TYR A 153 -6.10 -1.83 12.35
N SER A 154 -7.04 -0.90 12.17
CA SER A 154 -8.16 -1.09 11.24
C SER A 154 -7.69 -1.13 9.78
N ALA A 155 -6.79 -0.23 9.39
CA ALA A 155 -6.16 -0.22 8.07
C ALA A 155 -5.30 -1.48 7.85
N TYR A 156 -4.49 -1.86 8.85
CA TYR A 156 -3.70 -3.10 8.83
C TYR A 156 -4.59 -4.31 8.55
N LYS A 157 -5.65 -4.52 9.35
CA LYS A 157 -6.56 -5.66 9.17
C LYS A 157 -7.18 -5.68 7.78
N PHE A 158 -7.59 -4.51 7.27
CA PHE A 158 -8.18 -4.42 5.94
C PHE A 158 -7.16 -4.83 4.86
N ILE A 159 -5.97 -4.23 4.84
CA ILE A 159 -4.94 -4.53 3.82
C ILE A 159 -4.49 -6.00 3.92
N LYS A 160 -4.29 -6.53 5.15
CA LYS A 160 -3.93 -7.96 5.34
C LYS A 160 -5.04 -8.91 4.89
N SER A 161 -6.32 -8.53 5.00
CA SER A 161 -7.43 -9.33 4.45
C SER A 161 -7.42 -9.44 2.93
N LYS A 162 -6.64 -8.56 2.26
CA LYS A 162 -6.41 -8.55 0.81
C LYS A 162 -5.04 -9.13 0.42
N ASN A 163 -4.33 -9.77 1.36
CA ASN A 163 -2.96 -10.27 1.20
C ASN A 163 -1.93 -9.18 0.87
N GLY A 164 -2.24 -7.90 1.17
CA GLY A 164 -1.35 -6.78 0.91
C GLY A 164 -0.15 -6.73 1.87
N ILE A 165 0.95 -6.14 1.40
CA ILE A 165 2.13 -5.83 2.21
C ILE A 165 1.88 -4.49 2.91
N THR A 166 2.23 -4.41 4.19
CA THR A 166 2.03 -3.21 5.00
C THR A 166 3.34 -2.67 5.55
N ALA A 167 3.46 -1.34 5.62
CA ALA A 167 4.54 -0.63 6.29
C ALA A 167 3.96 0.29 7.38
N LEU A 168 4.77 0.57 8.39
CA LEU A 168 4.51 1.53 9.46
C LEU A 168 5.76 2.36 9.67
N THR A 169 5.63 3.68 9.68
CA THR A 169 6.76 4.60 9.83
C THR A 169 6.70 5.30 11.18
N SER A 170 7.85 5.38 11.83
CA SER A 170 8.06 6.20 13.04
C SER A 170 8.86 7.44 12.70
N TYR A 171 8.50 8.56 13.33
CA TYR A 171 9.33 9.76 13.28
C TYR A 171 10.64 9.53 14.06
N TYR A 172 11.72 10.06 13.53
CA TYR A 172 13.02 10.00 14.19
C TYR A 172 13.14 11.11 15.24
N PHE A 173 13.44 10.70 16.46
CA PHE A 173 13.87 11.62 17.52
C PHE A 173 15.39 11.49 17.72
N PRO A 174 16.13 12.60 17.88
CA PRO A 174 17.52 12.53 18.32
C PRO A 174 17.66 11.73 19.62
N PRO A 175 18.79 11.05 19.86
CA PRO A 175 18.97 10.20 21.05
C PRO A 175 18.68 10.90 22.38
N GLU A 176 18.99 12.19 22.49
CA GLU A 176 18.73 13.05 23.67
C GLU A 176 17.23 13.34 23.88
N GLU A 177 16.40 13.22 22.85
CA GLU A 177 14.96 13.47 22.89
C GLU A 177 14.15 12.17 22.88
N ASN A 178 14.81 11.02 22.72
CA ASN A 178 14.15 9.72 22.70
C ASN A 178 13.62 9.35 24.10
N LYS A 179 12.44 9.85 24.43
CA LYS A 179 11.64 9.42 25.57
C LYS A 179 10.67 8.29 25.17
N ILE A 180 11.15 7.28 24.47
CA ILE A 180 10.39 6.04 24.29
C ILE A 180 10.59 5.24 25.57
N SER A 181 9.68 5.45 26.52
CA SER A 181 9.55 4.65 27.75
C SER A 181 8.64 3.47 27.49
#